data_f7733211dfbadf26961a501b86bf8fb5
#
_entry.id   f7733211dfbadf26961a501b86bf8fb5
#
_cell.length_a   1.000
_cell.length_b   1.000
_cell.length_c   1.000
_cell.angle_alpha   90.00
_cell.angle_beta   90.00
_cell.angle_gamma   90.00
#
_symmetry.space_group_name_H-M   'P 1'
#
loop_
_entity.id
_entity.type
_entity.pdbx_description
1 polymer ?
#
loop_
_entity_poly.entity_id
_entity_poly.type
_entity_poly.pdbx_seq_one_letter_code
_entity_poly.pdbx_strand_id
1 'polypeptide(L)'
;QNQNFFQAKEGASSFVGARCSANYSHMVILPNGDVTICEQLYWNPRFLLGNIVKQDISEIWNSPKALALAHHRADSYSEDSSCKRCSLQEKCDSVQNKCYANILKVYGDEHWDYPDPRCCYAPRAEKAINSYF
;
A
#
# COMPACT_ATOMS: atom_id res chain seq x y z
N GLN A 1 -7.54 13.75 -12.73
CA GLN A 1 -6.86 12.63 -12.08
C GLN A 1 -5.57 13.06 -11.40
N ASN A 2 -4.68 13.69 -12.12
CA ASN A 2 -3.38 14.09 -11.60
C ASN A 2 -3.41 15.42 -10.85
N GLN A 3 -4.45 16.21 -11.04
CA GLN A 3 -4.57 17.51 -10.39
C GLN A 3 -4.56 17.40 -8.86
N ASN A 4 -5.23 16.37 -8.33
CA ASN A 4 -5.26 16.16 -6.88
C ASN A 4 -3.88 15.86 -6.31
N PHE A 5 -3.07 15.10 -7.05
CA PHE A 5 -1.70 14.80 -6.63
C PHE A 5 -0.80 16.03 -6.68
N PHE A 6 -0.93 16.81 -7.72
CA PHE A 6 -0.16 18.05 -7.84
C PHE A 6 -0.53 19.04 -6.74
N GLN A 7 -1.82 19.17 -6.46
CA GLN A 7 -2.27 20.04 -5.38
C GLN A 7 -1.74 19.54 -4.02
N ALA A 8 -1.76 18.24 -3.78
CA ALA A 8 -1.21 17.68 -2.57
C ALA A 8 0.28 17.97 -2.44
N LYS A 9 1.03 17.94 -3.54
CA LYS A 9 2.44 18.25 -3.55
C LYS A 9 2.75 19.73 -3.34
N GLU A 10 1.86 20.60 -3.72
CA GLU A 10 2.10 22.04 -3.70
C GLU A 10 1.80 22.70 -2.37
N GLY A 11 1.17 22.05 -1.45
CA GLY A 11 0.90 22.71 -0.19
C GLY A 11 -0.08 22.03 0.72
N ALA A 12 -0.59 20.88 0.33
CA ALA A 12 -1.48 20.14 1.23
C ALA A 12 -0.72 19.62 2.42
N SER A 13 -1.34 19.64 3.58
CA SER A 13 -0.78 19.09 4.80
C SER A 13 -0.90 17.56 4.88
N SER A 14 -1.56 16.94 3.88
CA SER A 14 -1.69 15.50 3.80
C SER A 14 -1.83 15.08 2.35
N PHE A 15 -1.45 13.83 2.05
CA PHE A 15 -1.66 13.27 0.73
C PHE A 15 -3.15 13.04 0.48
N VAL A 16 -3.63 13.50 -0.66
CA VAL A 16 -5.00 13.28 -1.11
C VAL A 16 -4.95 12.59 -2.47
N GLY A 17 -5.24 11.32 -2.50
CA GLY A 17 -5.25 10.51 -3.71
C GLY A 17 -6.51 9.69 -3.83
N ALA A 18 -6.53 8.82 -4.82
CA ALA A 18 -7.62 7.87 -4.99
C ALA A 18 -7.59 6.87 -3.83
N ARG A 19 -8.73 6.67 -3.21
CA ARG A 19 -8.88 5.73 -2.11
C ARG A 19 -8.69 4.30 -2.61
N CYS A 20 -7.93 3.50 -1.88
CA CYS A 20 -7.71 2.10 -2.21
C CYS A 20 -8.57 1.22 -1.28
N SER A 21 -9.35 0.33 -1.86
CA SER A 21 -10.18 -0.61 -1.10
C SER A 21 -9.48 -1.94 -0.82
N ALA A 22 -8.27 -2.14 -1.35
CA ALA A 22 -7.53 -3.38 -1.19
C ALA A 22 -7.31 -3.71 0.29
N ASN A 23 -7.71 -4.91 0.67
CA ASN A 23 -7.61 -5.44 2.02
C ASN A 23 -8.35 -4.64 3.09
N TYR A 24 -9.17 -3.71 2.69
CA TYR A 24 -10.05 -2.96 3.59
C TYR A 24 -11.51 -3.35 3.40
N SER A 25 -11.98 -3.35 2.17
CA SER A 25 -13.35 -3.75 1.85
C SER A 25 -13.41 -4.87 0.80
N HIS A 26 -12.28 -5.27 0.22
CA HIS A 26 -12.23 -6.42 -0.68
C HIS A 26 -10.86 -7.10 -0.66
N MET A 27 -10.83 -8.34 -1.10
CA MET A 27 -9.62 -9.12 -1.34
C MET A 27 -9.80 -9.89 -2.65
N VAL A 28 -8.71 -10.41 -3.17
CA VAL A 28 -8.68 -11.15 -4.43
C VAL A 28 -8.36 -12.61 -4.15
N ILE A 29 -9.15 -13.51 -4.69
CA ILE A 29 -8.90 -14.95 -4.61
C ILE A 29 -8.40 -15.41 -5.98
N LEU A 30 -7.22 -15.99 -5.99
CA LEU A 30 -6.58 -16.49 -7.21
C LEU A 30 -7.11 -17.88 -7.56
N PRO A 31 -6.94 -18.32 -8.82
CA PRO A 31 -7.46 -19.64 -9.24
C PRO A 31 -6.96 -20.82 -8.44
N ASN A 32 -5.76 -20.74 -7.87
CA ASN A 32 -5.20 -21.81 -7.02
C ASN A 32 -5.68 -21.74 -5.56
N GLY A 33 -6.52 -20.78 -5.23
CA GLY A 33 -7.02 -20.59 -3.87
C GLY A 33 -6.22 -19.60 -3.03
N ASP A 34 -5.08 -19.13 -3.50
CA ASP A 34 -4.33 -18.09 -2.79
C ASP A 34 -5.14 -16.80 -2.71
N VAL A 35 -4.99 -16.10 -1.58
CA VAL A 35 -5.68 -14.84 -1.34
C VAL A 35 -4.65 -13.73 -1.25
N THR A 36 -4.90 -12.66 -2.01
CA THR A 36 -4.06 -11.47 -2.02
C THR A 36 -4.91 -10.22 -1.87
N ILE A 37 -4.26 -9.10 -1.55
CA ILE A 37 -4.95 -7.82 -1.36
C ILE A 37 -5.31 -7.14 -2.68
N CYS A 38 -4.59 -7.46 -3.76
CA CYS A 38 -4.76 -6.80 -5.05
C CYS A 38 -4.28 -7.72 -6.17
N GLU A 39 -5.00 -7.75 -7.29
CA GLU A 39 -4.61 -8.57 -8.44
C GLU A 39 -3.25 -8.17 -9.03
N GLN A 40 -2.80 -6.96 -8.79
CA GLN A 40 -1.47 -6.52 -9.25
C GLN A 40 -0.33 -7.02 -8.37
N LEU A 41 -0.64 -7.63 -7.23
CA LEU A 41 0.35 -8.08 -6.26
C LEU A 41 0.34 -9.61 -6.08
N TYR A 42 -0.32 -10.34 -6.97
CA TYR A 42 -0.48 -11.79 -6.87
C TYR A 42 0.85 -12.55 -6.84
N TRP A 43 1.87 -11.99 -7.43
CA TRP A 43 3.20 -12.62 -7.58
C TRP A 43 4.08 -12.43 -6.33
N ASN A 44 3.69 -11.55 -5.42
CA ASN A 44 4.55 -11.15 -4.31
C ASN A 44 4.11 -11.83 -3.02
N PRO A 45 4.95 -12.73 -2.45
CA PRO A 45 4.58 -13.44 -1.21
C PRO A 45 4.26 -12.54 -0.04
N ARG A 46 4.80 -11.33 -0.01
CA ARG A 46 4.53 -10.35 1.05
C ARG A 46 3.04 -10.03 1.16
N PHE A 47 2.32 -10.07 0.04
CA PHE A 47 0.91 -9.71 -0.03
C PHE A 47 -0.02 -10.92 -0.17
N LEU A 48 0.52 -12.13 -0.10
CA LEU A 48 -0.30 -13.34 -0.04
C LEU A 48 -0.72 -13.57 1.41
N LEU A 49 -2.01 -13.61 1.64
CA LEU A 49 -2.58 -13.65 2.99
C LEU A 49 -2.86 -15.06 3.48
N GLY A 50 -3.09 -15.99 2.57
CA GLY A 50 -3.43 -17.36 2.90
C GLY A 50 -4.00 -18.09 1.69
N ASN A 51 -4.64 -19.23 1.94
CA ASN A 51 -5.22 -20.05 0.88
C ASN A 51 -6.56 -20.63 1.35
N ILE A 52 -7.61 -20.41 0.57
CA ILE A 52 -8.97 -20.81 0.93
C ILE A 52 -9.18 -22.33 0.93
N VAL A 53 -8.27 -23.09 0.31
CA VAL A 53 -8.33 -24.57 0.36
C VAL A 53 -7.92 -25.06 1.75
N LYS A 54 -7.07 -24.33 2.45
CA LYS A 54 -6.49 -24.71 3.73
C LYS A 54 -7.09 -23.96 4.92
N GLN A 55 -7.69 -22.81 4.69
CA GLN A 55 -8.15 -21.92 5.75
C GLN A 55 -9.53 -21.37 5.41
N ASP A 56 -10.29 -21.06 6.44
CA ASP A 56 -11.56 -20.34 6.26
C ASP A 56 -11.27 -18.89 5.84
N ILE A 57 -12.11 -18.37 4.94
CA ILE A 57 -11.95 -17.00 4.43
C ILE A 57 -11.98 -15.96 5.56
N SER A 58 -12.80 -16.17 6.58
CA SER A 58 -12.86 -15.26 7.71
C SER A 58 -11.57 -15.26 8.54
N GLU A 59 -10.90 -16.39 8.64
CA GLU A 59 -9.59 -16.49 9.30
C GLU A 59 -8.54 -15.68 8.54
N ILE A 60 -8.55 -15.77 7.21
CA ILE A 60 -7.63 -15.03 6.36
C ILE A 60 -7.87 -13.53 6.48
N TRP A 61 -9.15 -13.13 6.41
CA TRP A 61 -9.55 -11.73 6.50
C TRP A 61 -9.13 -11.08 7.81
N ASN A 62 -9.22 -11.83 8.91
CA ASN A 62 -8.90 -11.34 10.25
C ASN A 62 -7.49 -11.72 10.72
N SER A 63 -6.65 -12.24 9.84
CA SER A 63 -5.29 -12.63 10.21
C SER A 63 -4.45 -11.41 10.59
N PRO A 64 -3.43 -11.59 11.45
CA PRO A 64 -2.52 -10.48 11.78
C PRO A 64 -1.86 -9.87 10.57
N LYS A 65 -1.51 -10.68 9.57
CA LYS A 65 -0.91 -10.19 8.34
C LYS A 65 -1.87 -9.31 7.54
N ALA A 66 -3.12 -9.74 7.41
CA ALA A 66 -4.13 -8.96 6.70
C ALA A 66 -4.41 -7.63 7.41
N LEU A 67 -4.56 -7.68 8.72
CA LEU A 67 -4.82 -6.47 9.51
C LEU A 67 -3.65 -5.50 9.46
N ALA A 68 -2.41 -6.01 9.48
CA ALA A 68 -1.23 -5.16 9.40
C ALA A 68 -1.10 -4.45 8.05
N LEU A 69 -1.53 -5.09 6.97
CA LEU A 69 -1.53 -4.47 5.64
C LEU A 69 -2.68 -3.47 5.48
N ALA A 70 -3.81 -3.73 6.12
CA ALA A 70 -4.95 -2.80 6.08
C ALA A 70 -4.68 -1.55 6.92
N HIS A 71 -4.04 -1.72 8.07
CA HIS A 71 -3.76 -0.65 9.04
C HIS A 71 -2.30 -0.71 9.47
N HIS A 72 -1.43 -0.08 8.68
CA HIS A 72 0.00 -0.11 8.92
C HIS A 72 0.36 0.85 10.07
N ARG A 73 0.84 0.30 11.17
CA ARG A 73 1.19 1.09 12.36
C ARG A 73 2.51 1.84 12.16
N ALA A 74 2.59 3.02 12.74
CA ALA A 74 3.79 3.87 12.62
C ALA A 74 5.07 3.16 13.08
N ASP A 75 4.99 2.37 14.17
CA ASP A 75 6.15 1.67 14.72
C ASP A 75 6.62 0.48 13.88
N SER A 76 5.81 0.02 12.93
CA SER A 76 6.15 -1.12 12.08
C SER A 76 6.82 -0.72 10.76
N TYR A 77 6.92 0.56 10.46
CA TYR A 77 7.67 1.03 9.30
C TYR A 77 9.17 0.86 9.50
N SER A 78 9.89 0.59 8.42
CA SER A 78 11.36 0.52 8.47
C SER A 78 11.97 1.89 8.74
N GLU A 79 13.19 1.89 9.26
CA GLU A 79 13.89 3.14 9.61
C GLU A 79 14.10 4.08 8.44
N ASP A 80 14.29 3.54 7.25
CA ASP A 80 14.50 4.34 6.04
C ASP A 80 13.20 4.80 5.37
N SER A 81 12.04 4.39 5.87
CA SER A 81 10.76 4.91 5.39
C SER A 81 10.42 6.22 6.07
N SER A 82 10.19 7.26 5.30
CA SER A 82 9.76 8.54 5.85
C SER A 82 8.37 8.49 6.49
N CYS A 83 7.57 7.47 6.18
CA CYS A 83 6.27 7.27 6.84
C CYS A 83 6.42 7.01 8.34
N LYS A 84 7.53 6.43 8.76
CA LYS A 84 7.75 6.11 10.17
C LYS A 84 7.69 7.35 11.07
N ARG A 85 8.21 8.47 10.57
CA ARG A 85 8.27 9.73 11.33
C ARG A 85 7.25 10.76 10.87
N CYS A 86 6.34 10.35 10.01
CA CYS A 86 5.35 11.28 9.46
C CYS A 86 4.26 11.56 10.50
N SER A 87 4.03 12.83 10.80
CA SER A 87 2.99 13.25 11.73
C SER A 87 1.58 13.03 11.19
N LEU A 88 1.45 12.79 9.89
CA LEU A 88 0.16 12.60 9.22
C LEU A 88 -0.17 11.13 8.98
N GLN A 89 0.62 10.22 9.51
CA GLN A 89 0.51 8.80 9.20
C GLN A 89 -0.86 8.22 9.58
N GLU A 90 -1.38 8.56 10.75
CA GLU A 90 -2.70 8.07 11.16
C GLU A 90 -3.81 8.56 10.25
N LYS A 91 -3.77 9.82 9.87
CA LYS A 91 -4.74 10.39 8.96
C LYS A 91 -4.65 9.74 7.57
N CYS A 92 -3.44 9.55 7.09
CA CYS A 92 -3.18 8.90 5.81
C CYS A 92 -3.73 7.46 5.81
N ASP A 93 -3.47 6.72 6.88
CA ASP A 93 -3.98 5.36 7.04
C ASP A 93 -5.52 5.34 7.06
N SER A 94 -6.13 6.28 7.77
CA SER A 94 -7.60 6.32 7.90
C SER A 94 -8.31 6.56 6.57
N VAL A 95 -7.67 7.23 5.62
CA VAL A 95 -8.26 7.50 4.29
C VAL A 95 -7.77 6.57 3.19
N GLN A 96 -6.87 5.65 3.51
CA GLN A 96 -6.43 4.57 2.62
C GLN A 96 -5.87 5.06 1.29
N ASN A 97 -5.01 6.04 1.34
CA ASN A 97 -4.46 6.68 0.15
C ASN A 97 -3.34 5.90 -0.53
N LYS A 98 -2.71 4.98 0.17
CA LYS A 98 -1.51 4.29 -0.33
C LYS A 98 -1.87 3.19 -1.31
N CYS A 99 -1.09 3.09 -2.37
CA CYS A 99 -1.17 1.99 -3.33
C CYS A 99 0.13 1.20 -3.31
N TYR A 100 0.13 0.02 -2.72
CA TYR A 100 1.32 -0.83 -2.65
C TYR A 100 1.89 -1.15 -4.02
N ALA A 101 1.02 -1.37 -5.02
CA ALA A 101 1.47 -1.66 -6.38
C ALA A 101 2.32 -0.51 -6.94
N ASN A 102 1.91 0.72 -6.72
CA ASN A 102 2.68 1.89 -7.15
C ASN A 102 3.99 2.04 -6.39
N ILE A 103 3.96 1.77 -5.09
CA ILE A 103 5.17 1.83 -4.26
C ILE A 103 6.22 0.85 -4.77
N LEU A 104 5.80 -0.39 -5.04
CA LEU A 104 6.71 -1.42 -5.53
C LEU A 104 7.26 -1.09 -6.93
N LYS A 105 6.42 -0.52 -7.79
CA LYS A 105 6.85 -0.14 -9.15
C LYS A 105 7.93 0.94 -9.12
N VAL A 106 7.84 1.86 -8.19
CA VAL A 106 8.75 3.01 -8.13
C VAL A 106 9.97 2.72 -7.29
N TYR A 107 9.81 2.11 -6.13
CA TYR A 107 10.90 1.95 -5.16
C TYR A 107 11.41 0.53 -5.01
N GLY A 108 10.70 -0.47 -5.51
CA GLY A 108 11.08 -1.87 -5.40
C GLY A 108 10.55 -2.55 -4.16
N ASP A 109 10.64 -3.89 -4.15
CA ASP A 109 10.07 -4.72 -3.09
C ASP A 109 10.68 -4.46 -1.71
N GLU A 110 11.96 -4.15 -1.65
CA GLU A 110 12.64 -3.86 -0.37
C GLU A 110 12.17 -2.58 0.29
N HIS A 111 11.50 -1.72 -0.47
CA HIS A 111 10.96 -0.45 0.01
C HIS A 111 9.43 -0.43 -0.05
N TRP A 112 8.82 -1.57 0.20
CA TRP A 112 7.37 -1.75 0.12
C TRP A 112 6.58 -0.86 1.08
N ASP A 113 7.19 -0.45 2.17
CA ASP A 113 6.58 0.41 3.18
C ASP A 113 6.93 1.90 3.02
N TYR A 114 7.50 2.25 1.90
CA TYR A 114 7.76 3.65 1.56
C TYR A 114 6.45 4.39 1.32
N PRO A 115 6.47 5.74 1.34
CA PRO A 115 5.29 6.51 0.97
C PRO A 115 4.84 6.19 -0.44
N ASP A 116 3.56 6.33 -0.70
CA ASP A 116 3.07 6.31 -2.07
C ASP A 116 3.84 7.37 -2.87
N PRO A 117 4.34 7.04 -4.08
CA PRO A 117 5.15 8.01 -4.84
C PRO A 117 4.44 9.31 -5.17
N ARG A 118 3.12 9.34 -5.04
CA ARG A 118 2.33 10.55 -5.24
C ARG A 118 2.27 11.44 -4.01
N CYS A 119 2.72 10.96 -2.87
CA CYS A 119 2.79 11.73 -1.64
C CYS A 119 3.85 12.82 -1.76
N CYS A 120 3.56 14.02 -1.22
CA CYS A 120 4.51 15.14 -1.28
C CYS A 120 5.79 14.88 -0.48
N TYR A 121 5.77 13.95 0.47
CA TYR A 121 6.94 13.58 1.27
C TYR A 121 7.66 12.35 0.73
N ALA A 122 7.22 11.81 -0.40
CA ALA A 122 7.85 10.64 -0.99
C ALA A 122 9.24 11.01 -1.54
N PRO A 123 10.22 10.10 -1.38
CA PRO A 123 11.54 10.32 -1.98
C PRO A 123 11.43 10.40 -3.49
N ARG A 124 12.36 11.12 -4.10
CA ARG A 124 12.40 11.23 -5.55
C ARG A 124 12.74 9.85 -6.14
N ALA A 125 11.97 9.43 -7.15
CA ALA A 125 12.25 8.19 -7.85
C ALA A 125 13.54 8.33 -8.67
N GLU A 126 14.40 7.32 -8.59
CA GLU A 126 15.64 7.29 -9.38
C GLU A 126 15.37 7.09 -10.85
N LYS A 127 14.31 6.33 -11.17
CA LYS A 127 13.88 6.07 -12.54
C LYS A 127 12.63 6.86 -12.86
N ALA A 128 12.49 7.25 -14.11
CA ALA A 128 11.28 7.92 -14.54
C ALA A 128 10.08 6.99 -14.36
N ILE A 129 9.02 7.51 -13.74
CA ILE A 129 7.82 6.72 -13.45
C ILE A 129 7.20 6.18 -14.73
N ASN A 130 7.23 6.95 -15.80
CA ASN A 130 6.66 6.55 -17.07
C ASN A 130 7.32 5.30 -17.69
N SER A 131 8.48 4.89 -17.20
CA SER A 131 9.10 3.64 -17.67
C SER A 131 8.34 2.40 -17.19
N TYR A 132 7.40 2.54 -16.27
CA TYR A 132 6.59 1.46 -15.72
C TYR A 132 5.15 1.46 -16.24
N PHE A 133 4.81 2.47 -17.03
CA PHE A 133 3.45 2.64 -17.55
C PHE A 133 3.46 2.79 -19.09
#